data_a4754f9915be910bb437727c12513611
#
_entry.id   a4754f9915be910bb437727c12513611
#
_cell.length_a   1.000
_cell.length_b   1.000
_cell.length_c   1.000
_cell.angle_alpha   90.00
_cell.angle_beta   90.00
_cell.angle_gamma   90.00
#
_symmetry.space_group_name_H-M   'P 1'
#
loop_
_entity.id
_entity.type
_entity.pdbx_description
1 polymer ?
#
loop_
_entity_poly.entity_id
_entity_poly.type
_entity_poly.pdbx_seq_one_letter_code
_entity_poly.pdbx_strand_id
1 'polypeptide(L)'
;MPLTKLQAGSFETGAIDTSDLSSNATIAFSTTSAFANALAPKITTVNVANSAFTVLDDTAVNVGGGYIVITGANFVSGASVLIDTTPASAVTFVNTSILRVQVPAKAAASYNLYVVNPDGGTGIRVAGLNYSTEPIWVTSSPLGNQAANTAFNVNFSATDATSYSVAAGSTLPAGTSLLANGYFSGTVSIGAETTYTFSVVATDAENQDSSKTFQVTVTVAPLLKLFAWGSGSGGRLGLNDVSSRSSPTQVGSNTDWASLGGSTNYASATIKTNGTLWTWGPNSFGELGFNDKVNRSSPTQVGSGTSWSKVCNAAYGFFAIKTDGTLWTWGYNVYGQLGFNDVVSRSSPTQIGSDTNWSKLPVTSNLFSTAAIKTDGTLWMWGSNASGQLGGNNTVYRSSPTQVGTGTNWNILGVGGAFNTTVLKTDGTLWTWGNNGGGQLGQGDTINRSSPTQVGSATNWSKVQSYNSQNFVIKTDGTLWVWGSNAEGQLGLNDRVNRSVPTQLGSGTNWSLATTANKLAGGIKTDGTLWTWGNGTEFSGGALGLNDDIVRSSPTQVGAGTTWLDLSIGYRVLAFRT
;
A
#
# COMPACT_ATOMS: atom_id res chain seq x y z
N MET A 1 -41.49 -29.79 50.16
CA MET A 1 -41.67 -30.54 51.39
C MET A 1 -40.61 -30.07 52.40
N PRO A 2 -40.94 -29.73 53.63
CA PRO A 2 -39.90 -29.40 54.63
C PRO A 2 -39.15 -30.66 54.97
N LEU A 3 -37.84 -30.68 54.86
CA LEU A 3 -36.98 -31.76 55.32
C LEU A 3 -37.00 -31.81 56.86
N THR A 4 -37.80 -32.71 57.44
CA THR A 4 -37.78 -33.04 58.85
C THR A 4 -36.72 -34.11 59.08
N LYS A 5 -35.59 -33.72 59.69
CA LYS A 5 -34.54 -34.55 60.26
C LYS A 5 -33.86 -35.60 59.40
N LEU A 6 -32.63 -35.28 58.94
CA LEU A 6 -31.63 -36.29 58.60
C LEU A 6 -30.97 -36.80 59.87
N GLN A 7 -31.01 -38.13 60.12
CA GLN A 7 -30.32 -38.76 61.27
C GLN A 7 -28.82 -38.92 61.00
N ALA A 8 -28.03 -38.76 62.07
CA ALA A 8 -26.58 -38.95 61.97
C ALA A 8 -26.26 -40.42 61.60
N GLY A 9 -25.56 -40.64 60.52
CA GLY A 9 -25.05 -41.93 60.07
C GLY A 9 -25.26 -42.32 58.61
N SER A 10 -25.91 -41.49 57.78
CA SER A 10 -26.23 -41.83 56.38
C SER A 10 -25.59 -40.94 55.34
N PHE A 11 -24.38 -40.42 55.55
CA PHE A 11 -23.63 -39.73 54.50
C PHE A 11 -22.56 -40.67 53.94
N GLU A 12 -22.85 -41.32 52.83
CA GLU A 12 -21.81 -41.79 51.91
C GLU A 12 -21.27 -40.62 51.14
N THR A 13 -19.96 -40.58 50.98
CA THR A 13 -19.25 -39.56 50.24
C THR A 13 -19.77 -39.47 48.80
N GLY A 14 -20.45 -38.38 48.45
CA GLY A 14 -20.83 -38.04 47.10
C GLY A 14 -22.30 -37.71 46.79
N ALA A 15 -23.14 -37.53 47.78
CA ALA A 15 -24.59 -37.51 47.57
C ALA A 15 -25.33 -36.20 47.83
N ILE A 16 -24.74 -35.05 47.59
CA ILE A 16 -25.50 -33.78 47.49
C ILE A 16 -25.29 -33.19 46.09
N ASP A 17 -26.35 -33.26 45.28
CA ASP A 17 -26.40 -32.57 44.00
C ASP A 17 -26.61 -31.05 44.26
N THR A 18 -25.83 -30.22 43.57
CA THR A 18 -25.91 -28.74 43.65
C THR A 18 -27.26 -28.20 43.20
N SER A 19 -28.09 -28.99 42.51
CA SER A 19 -29.46 -28.64 42.10
C SER A 19 -30.44 -28.57 43.29
N ASP A 20 -30.08 -29.13 44.46
CA ASP A 20 -30.95 -29.20 45.64
C ASP A 20 -30.72 -28.01 46.61
N LEU A 21 -29.75 -27.15 46.36
CA LEU A 21 -29.43 -26.02 47.23
C LEU A 21 -29.90 -24.69 46.59
N SER A 22 -30.85 -24.03 47.23
CA SER A 22 -31.18 -22.64 46.84
C SER A 22 -30.04 -21.69 47.25
N SER A 23 -29.86 -20.58 46.51
CA SER A 23 -28.76 -19.62 46.67
C SER A 23 -28.56 -19.01 48.07
N ASN A 24 -29.41 -19.34 49.05
CA ASN A 24 -29.37 -18.89 50.44
C ASN A 24 -29.55 -20.02 51.46
N ALA A 25 -29.30 -21.27 51.08
CA ALA A 25 -29.47 -22.38 52.02
C ALA A 25 -28.37 -22.38 53.08
N THR A 26 -28.74 -22.12 54.34
CA THR A 26 -27.90 -22.35 55.51
C THR A 26 -28.21 -23.72 56.03
N ILE A 27 -27.32 -24.71 55.90
CA ILE A 27 -27.47 -26.01 56.50
C ILE A 27 -26.99 -25.90 57.96
N ALA A 28 -27.93 -25.87 58.89
CA ALA A 28 -27.61 -25.90 60.32
C ALA A 28 -27.59 -27.35 60.82
N PHE A 29 -26.42 -27.85 61.21
CA PHE A 29 -26.28 -29.13 61.90
C PHE A 29 -26.38 -28.92 63.41
N SER A 30 -27.41 -29.43 64.05
CA SER A 30 -27.48 -29.50 65.50
C SER A 30 -27.09 -30.89 65.97
N THR A 31 -25.84 -31.08 66.41
CA THR A 31 -25.46 -32.24 67.20
C THR A 31 -24.86 -31.77 68.52
N THR A 32 -25.33 -32.41 69.58
CA THR A 32 -24.90 -32.17 70.95
C THR A 32 -23.39 -32.42 71.07
N SER A 33 -22.65 -31.41 71.40
CA SER A 33 -21.37 -31.28 72.08
C SER A 33 -20.07 -31.01 71.32
N ALA A 34 -19.99 -31.03 69.97
CA ALA A 34 -18.73 -30.69 69.30
C ALA A 34 -18.83 -29.54 68.28
N PHE A 35 -20.02 -29.12 67.84
CA PHE A 35 -20.22 -28.06 66.81
C PHE A 35 -20.84 -26.78 67.37
N ALA A 36 -20.88 -26.61 68.67
CA ALA A 36 -21.69 -25.58 69.33
C ALA A 36 -21.20 -24.13 69.12
N ASN A 37 -20.06 -23.86 68.46
CA ASN A 37 -19.54 -22.48 68.29
C ASN A 37 -18.76 -22.22 67.03
N ALA A 38 -18.71 -23.12 66.02
CA ALA A 38 -18.07 -22.81 64.75
C ALA A 38 -19.02 -21.99 63.86
N LEU A 39 -18.78 -20.69 63.71
CA LEU A 39 -19.47 -19.88 62.73
C LEU A 39 -18.96 -20.31 61.35
N ALA A 40 -19.87 -20.77 60.46
CA ALA A 40 -19.49 -21.11 59.09
C ALA A 40 -18.75 -19.97 58.42
N PRO A 41 -17.73 -20.23 57.61
CA PRO A 41 -17.02 -19.18 56.88
C PRO A 41 -17.98 -18.46 55.93
N LYS A 42 -17.89 -17.15 55.90
CA LYS A 42 -18.70 -16.31 55.00
C LYS A 42 -17.79 -15.68 53.96
N ILE A 43 -18.07 -15.86 52.66
CA ILE A 43 -17.35 -15.24 51.58
C ILE A 43 -18.06 -13.93 51.20
N THR A 44 -17.38 -12.78 51.30
CA THR A 44 -17.92 -11.46 50.96
C THR A 44 -17.48 -11.02 49.57
N THR A 45 -16.18 -11.06 49.27
CA THR A 45 -15.65 -10.76 47.95
C THR A 45 -14.64 -11.79 47.50
N VAL A 46 -14.50 -11.93 46.21
CA VAL A 46 -13.43 -12.69 45.56
C VAL A 46 -12.82 -11.73 44.51
N ASN A 47 -11.57 -11.41 44.66
CA ASN A 47 -10.88 -10.47 43.76
C ASN A 47 -9.69 -11.18 43.12
N VAL A 48 -9.53 -11.02 41.81
CA VAL A 48 -8.36 -11.49 41.09
C VAL A 48 -7.13 -10.74 41.56
N ALA A 49 -5.99 -11.42 41.60
CA ALA A 49 -4.75 -10.84 42.10
C ALA A 49 -3.54 -11.34 41.29
N ASN A 50 -2.43 -10.61 41.36
CA ASN A 50 -1.15 -11.07 40.84
C ASN A 50 -0.47 -12.07 41.79
N SER A 51 0.69 -12.61 41.42
CA SER A 51 1.45 -13.57 42.24
C SER A 51 1.93 -13.01 43.60
N ALA A 52 1.95 -11.69 43.77
CA ALA A 52 2.21 -11.03 45.07
C ALA A 52 0.93 -10.79 45.87
N PHE A 53 -0.24 -11.24 45.39
CA PHE A 53 -1.57 -11.00 45.97
C PHE A 53 -1.98 -9.52 46.03
N THR A 54 -1.46 -8.69 45.11
CA THR A 54 -2.02 -7.37 44.88
C THR A 54 -3.27 -7.55 44.01
N VAL A 55 -4.41 -7.02 44.46
CA VAL A 55 -5.69 -7.10 43.75
C VAL A 55 -5.55 -6.33 42.41
N LEU A 56 -6.00 -6.98 41.37
CA LEU A 56 -6.07 -6.42 40.01
C LEU A 56 -7.48 -5.89 39.71
N ASP A 57 -7.63 -5.18 38.63
CA ASP A 57 -8.93 -4.70 38.12
C ASP A 57 -9.61 -5.75 37.21
N ASP A 58 -9.21 -7.00 37.32
CA ASP A 58 -9.77 -8.11 36.55
C ASP A 58 -10.95 -8.74 37.31
N THR A 59 -11.95 -9.21 36.57
CA THR A 59 -13.14 -9.90 37.11
C THR A 59 -13.11 -11.41 36.89
N ALA A 60 -12.19 -11.92 36.08
CA ALA A 60 -11.98 -13.34 35.85
C ALA A 60 -10.51 -13.75 35.97
N VAL A 61 -10.27 -14.99 36.30
CA VAL A 61 -8.94 -15.62 36.29
C VAL A 61 -8.70 -16.23 34.93
N ASN A 62 -7.46 -16.21 34.46
CA ASN A 62 -7.07 -16.88 33.21
C ASN A 62 -7.34 -18.41 33.31
N VAL A 63 -7.74 -19.03 32.18
CA VAL A 63 -7.97 -20.49 32.11
C VAL A 63 -6.76 -21.32 32.53
N GLY A 64 -5.56 -20.79 32.49
CA GLY A 64 -4.33 -21.39 32.99
C GLY A 64 -4.21 -21.41 34.51
N GLY A 65 -5.16 -20.82 35.26
CA GLY A 65 -5.10 -20.62 36.70
C GLY A 65 -4.52 -19.25 37.07
N GLY A 66 -4.52 -18.93 38.38
CA GLY A 66 -4.06 -17.62 38.83
C GLY A 66 -4.09 -17.46 40.34
N TYR A 67 -4.23 -16.22 40.77
CA TYR A 67 -4.26 -15.88 42.20
C TYR A 67 -5.50 -15.06 42.51
N ILE A 68 -6.12 -15.33 43.65
CA ILE A 68 -7.27 -14.56 44.15
C ILE A 68 -7.09 -14.20 45.63
N VAL A 69 -7.73 -13.11 46.02
CA VAL A 69 -7.90 -12.73 47.43
C VAL A 69 -9.37 -12.89 47.80
N ILE A 70 -9.67 -13.75 48.76
CA ILE A 70 -11.02 -13.94 49.30
C ILE A 70 -11.12 -13.10 50.55
N THR A 71 -12.12 -12.21 50.60
CA THR A 71 -12.47 -11.54 51.86
C THR A 71 -13.78 -12.07 52.41
N GLY A 72 -13.91 -12.04 53.73
CA GLY A 72 -15.09 -12.59 54.37
C GLY A 72 -15.04 -12.52 55.89
N ALA A 73 -15.54 -13.55 56.53
CA ALA A 73 -15.50 -13.69 57.98
C ALA A 73 -15.44 -15.18 58.40
N ASN A 74 -14.98 -15.43 59.60
CA ASN A 74 -14.92 -16.74 60.24
C ASN A 74 -13.97 -17.73 59.52
N PHE A 75 -12.97 -17.25 58.80
CA PHE A 75 -11.93 -18.10 58.26
C PHE A 75 -11.02 -18.60 59.42
N VAL A 76 -10.61 -19.86 59.36
CA VAL A 76 -9.75 -20.48 60.34
C VAL A 76 -8.44 -20.93 59.69
N SER A 77 -7.35 -20.89 60.45
CA SER A 77 -6.07 -21.41 59.97
C SER A 77 -6.22 -22.89 59.57
N GLY A 78 -5.73 -23.24 58.37
CA GLY A 78 -5.91 -24.56 57.78
C GLY A 78 -7.20 -24.71 56.94
N ALA A 79 -7.95 -23.64 56.69
CA ALA A 79 -9.08 -23.68 55.78
C ALA A 79 -8.63 -24.10 54.38
N SER A 80 -9.43 -24.92 53.70
CA SER A 80 -9.29 -25.30 52.29
C SER A 80 -10.25 -24.52 51.41
N VAL A 81 -9.90 -24.38 50.13
CA VAL A 81 -10.74 -23.73 49.14
C VAL A 81 -10.94 -24.68 47.97
N LEU A 82 -12.18 -24.81 47.49
CA LEU A 82 -12.51 -25.59 46.29
C LEU A 82 -13.22 -24.71 45.27
N ILE A 83 -12.90 -24.95 44.00
CA ILE A 83 -13.57 -24.37 42.84
C ILE A 83 -14.43 -25.48 42.25
N ASP A 84 -15.75 -25.47 42.54
CA ASP A 84 -16.64 -26.62 42.48
C ASP A 84 -16.02 -27.81 43.25
N THR A 85 -15.65 -28.86 42.58
CA THR A 85 -15.02 -30.05 43.17
C THR A 85 -13.49 -30.03 43.14
N THR A 86 -12.87 -29.02 42.50
CA THR A 86 -11.41 -28.95 42.30
C THR A 86 -10.77 -28.18 43.45
N PRO A 87 -9.82 -28.75 44.20
CA PRO A 87 -9.13 -28.03 45.27
C PRO A 87 -8.22 -26.93 44.68
N ALA A 88 -8.11 -25.82 45.38
CA ALA A 88 -7.13 -24.78 45.10
C ALA A 88 -5.70 -25.35 45.17
N SER A 89 -4.80 -24.82 44.34
CA SER A 89 -3.40 -25.24 44.30
C SER A 89 -2.64 -24.88 45.57
N ALA A 90 -2.98 -23.75 46.19
CA ALA A 90 -2.48 -23.33 47.50
C ALA A 90 -3.46 -22.38 48.19
N VAL A 91 -3.54 -22.46 49.53
CA VAL A 91 -4.33 -21.55 50.37
C VAL A 91 -3.44 -21.03 51.49
N THR A 92 -3.36 -19.72 51.63
CA THR A 92 -2.65 -19.05 52.72
C THR A 92 -3.66 -18.30 53.60
N PHE A 93 -3.75 -18.68 54.85
CA PHE A 93 -4.55 -17.96 55.84
C PHE A 93 -3.80 -16.69 56.28
N VAL A 94 -4.41 -15.54 56.06
CA VAL A 94 -3.86 -14.25 56.48
C VAL A 94 -4.44 -13.85 57.83
N ASN A 95 -5.76 -13.90 57.94
CA ASN A 95 -6.50 -13.68 59.19
C ASN A 95 -7.94 -14.20 59.04
N THR A 96 -8.77 -14.02 60.07
CA THR A 96 -10.17 -14.50 60.09
C THR A 96 -11.07 -13.88 59.02
N SER A 97 -10.57 -12.91 58.24
CA SER A 97 -11.33 -12.22 57.22
C SER A 97 -10.66 -12.25 55.82
N ILE A 98 -9.45 -12.79 55.68
CA ILE A 98 -8.69 -12.79 54.43
C ILE A 98 -7.99 -14.12 54.19
N LEU A 99 -8.24 -14.73 53.03
CA LEU A 99 -7.47 -15.83 52.46
C LEU A 99 -6.79 -15.37 51.17
N ARG A 100 -5.55 -15.82 50.93
CA ARG A 100 -4.82 -15.71 49.67
C ARG A 100 -4.77 -17.09 49.02
N VAL A 101 -5.22 -17.19 47.78
CA VAL A 101 -5.47 -18.50 47.18
C VAL A 101 -4.85 -18.52 45.77
N GLN A 102 -4.10 -19.59 45.50
CA GLN A 102 -3.70 -19.92 44.14
C GLN A 102 -4.71 -20.94 43.59
N VAL A 103 -5.35 -20.62 42.48
CA VAL A 103 -6.36 -21.46 41.84
C VAL A 103 -5.79 -22.21 40.64
N PRO A 104 -6.23 -23.48 40.42
CA PRO A 104 -5.74 -24.32 39.31
C PRO A 104 -6.28 -23.86 37.97
N ALA A 105 -5.73 -24.41 36.86
CA ALA A 105 -6.29 -24.26 35.54
C ALA A 105 -7.69 -24.87 35.42
N LYS A 106 -8.61 -24.15 34.77
CA LYS A 106 -9.98 -24.62 34.47
C LYS A 106 -10.46 -24.06 33.13
N ALA A 107 -11.45 -24.69 32.50
CA ALA A 107 -12.10 -24.15 31.31
C ALA A 107 -12.78 -22.79 31.58
N ALA A 108 -12.97 -21.99 30.57
CA ALA A 108 -13.67 -20.70 30.68
C ALA A 108 -15.14 -20.94 31.06
N ALA A 109 -15.52 -20.54 32.27
CA ALA A 109 -16.86 -20.61 32.83
C ALA A 109 -16.90 -19.96 34.23
N SER A 110 -18.10 -19.77 34.78
CA SER A 110 -18.30 -19.38 36.18
C SER A 110 -18.41 -20.61 37.07
N TYR A 111 -17.66 -20.63 38.15
CA TYR A 111 -17.58 -21.73 39.09
C TYR A 111 -18.00 -21.30 40.48
N ASN A 112 -18.61 -22.25 41.25
CA ASN A 112 -18.88 -22.03 42.66
C ASN A 112 -17.57 -22.08 43.45
N LEU A 113 -17.46 -21.21 44.46
CA LEU A 113 -16.31 -21.17 45.34
C LEU A 113 -16.73 -21.60 46.74
N TYR A 114 -16.01 -22.55 47.30
CA TYR A 114 -16.23 -23.07 48.64
C TYR A 114 -15.02 -22.77 49.52
N VAL A 115 -15.27 -22.31 50.73
CA VAL A 115 -14.26 -22.25 51.80
C VAL A 115 -14.68 -23.22 52.89
N VAL A 116 -13.81 -24.18 53.23
CA VAL A 116 -14.07 -25.21 54.22
C VAL A 116 -13.07 -25.08 55.36
N ASN A 117 -13.53 -24.75 56.53
CA ASN A 117 -12.72 -24.72 57.76
C ASN A 117 -12.38 -26.14 58.27
N PRO A 118 -11.29 -26.32 59.02
CA PRO A 118 -10.89 -27.63 59.53
C PRO A 118 -11.95 -28.33 60.43
N ASP A 119 -12.89 -27.57 61.00
CA ASP A 119 -14.02 -28.05 61.77
C ASP A 119 -15.21 -28.54 60.94
N GLY A 120 -15.10 -28.47 59.57
CA GLY A 120 -16.14 -28.84 58.62
C GLY A 120 -17.13 -27.72 58.30
N GLY A 121 -17.01 -26.55 58.91
CA GLY A 121 -17.81 -25.39 58.58
C GLY A 121 -17.52 -24.97 57.14
N THR A 122 -18.56 -24.85 56.30
CA THR A 122 -18.42 -24.56 54.86
C THR A 122 -19.18 -23.29 54.48
N GLY A 123 -18.50 -22.37 53.80
CA GLY A 123 -19.06 -21.20 53.13
C GLY A 123 -19.05 -21.40 51.64
N ILE A 124 -20.13 -21.00 50.96
CA ILE A 124 -20.26 -21.06 49.50
C ILE A 124 -20.51 -19.68 48.95
N ARG A 125 -19.94 -19.43 47.75
CA ARG A 125 -20.32 -18.34 46.87
C ARG A 125 -20.63 -18.94 45.49
N VAL A 126 -21.91 -18.93 45.10
CA VAL A 126 -22.39 -19.42 43.80
C VAL A 126 -21.88 -18.51 42.71
N ALA A 127 -21.40 -19.08 41.61
CA ALA A 127 -20.73 -18.35 40.52
C ALA A 127 -19.68 -17.36 41.08
N GLY A 128 -18.94 -17.79 42.13
CA GLY A 128 -18.05 -16.91 42.89
C GLY A 128 -16.69 -16.64 42.22
N LEU A 129 -16.35 -17.38 41.18
CA LEU A 129 -15.10 -17.24 40.45
C LEU A 129 -15.31 -17.50 38.98
N ASN A 130 -14.95 -16.52 38.13
CA ASN A 130 -14.98 -16.65 36.69
C ASN A 130 -13.61 -17.03 36.17
N TYR A 131 -13.57 -17.86 35.10
CA TYR A 131 -12.41 -18.14 34.29
C TYR A 131 -12.72 -17.70 32.87
N SER A 132 -11.81 -16.95 32.24
CA SER A 132 -11.91 -16.55 30.85
C SER A 132 -10.55 -16.65 30.13
N THR A 133 -10.54 -16.49 28.82
CA THR A 133 -9.33 -16.45 28.00
C THR A 133 -8.94 -15.00 27.78
N GLU A 134 -7.65 -14.69 27.94
CA GLU A 134 -7.15 -13.37 27.55
C GLU A 134 -7.38 -13.11 26.04
N PRO A 135 -7.56 -11.85 25.63
CA PRO A 135 -7.65 -11.48 24.21
C PRO A 135 -6.47 -11.98 23.39
N ILE A 136 -6.74 -12.59 22.22
CA ILE A 136 -5.69 -13.07 21.31
C ILE A 136 -5.56 -12.11 20.15
N TRP A 137 -4.39 -11.52 19.97
CA TRP A 137 -4.12 -10.55 18.93
C TRP A 137 -4.22 -11.11 17.51
N VAL A 138 -5.08 -10.52 16.67
CA VAL A 138 -5.23 -10.79 15.24
C VAL A 138 -4.34 -9.84 14.42
N THR A 139 -4.29 -8.55 14.80
CA THR A 139 -3.42 -7.59 14.12
C THR A 139 -1.95 -8.00 14.25
N SER A 140 -1.26 -8.11 13.10
CA SER A 140 0.17 -8.46 13.04
C SER A 140 1.07 -7.27 13.33
N SER A 141 2.30 -7.53 13.75
CA SER A 141 3.39 -6.55 13.81
C SER A 141 4.56 -7.08 12.94
N PRO A 142 5.25 -6.24 12.16
CA PRO A 142 5.09 -4.77 12.06
C PRO A 142 3.83 -4.35 11.27
N LEU A 143 3.40 -3.09 11.47
CA LEU A 143 2.27 -2.47 10.76
C LEU A 143 2.63 -2.04 9.31
N GLY A 144 3.88 -2.24 8.90
CA GLY A 144 4.42 -1.85 7.60
C GLY A 144 4.95 -0.42 7.56
N ASN A 145 5.21 0.05 6.33
CA ASN A 145 5.72 1.39 6.08
C ASN A 145 4.58 2.37 5.82
N GLN A 146 4.66 3.56 6.41
CA GLN A 146 3.72 4.65 6.21
C GLN A 146 4.47 5.88 5.70
N ALA A 147 3.89 6.62 4.76
CA ALA A 147 4.50 7.86 4.32
C ALA A 147 4.27 8.98 5.35
N ALA A 148 5.31 9.78 5.61
CA ALA A 148 5.19 10.98 6.44
C ALA A 148 4.14 11.95 5.87
N ASN A 149 3.50 12.72 6.74
CA ASN A 149 2.44 13.69 6.39
C ASN A 149 1.21 13.07 5.69
N THR A 150 1.04 11.76 5.76
CA THR A 150 -0.18 11.06 5.32
C THR A 150 -0.94 10.52 6.53
N ALA A 151 -2.26 10.33 6.37
CA ALA A 151 -3.08 9.80 7.45
C ALA A 151 -2.81 8.31 7.69
N PHE A 152 -2.57 7.97 8.95
CA PHE A 152 -2.63 6.59 9.43
C PHE A 152 -4.08 6.17 9.61
N ASN A 153 -4.41 4.95 9.21
CA ASN A 153 -5.72 4.34 9.41
C ASN A 153 -5.53 2.84 9.61
N VAL A 154 -5.39 2.42 10.85
CA VAL A 154 -5.23 1.01 11.25
C VAL A 154 -6.28 0.66 12.29
N ASN A 155 -6.98 -0.44 12.09
CA ASN A 155 -7.83 -1.03 13.11
C ASN A 155 -7.08 -2.17 13.82
N PHE A 156 -6.75 -1.99 15.09
CA PHE A 156 -6.27 -3.07 15.93
C PHE A 156 -7.41 -4.05 16.19
N SER A 157 -7.11 -5.33 16.16
CA SER A 157 -8.05 -6.41 16.43
C SER A 157 -7.42 -7.50 17.25
N ALA A 158 -8.12 -7.92 18.29
CA ALA A 158 -7.86 -9.12 19.07
C ALA A 158 -9.20 -9.84 19.31
N THR A 159 -9.18 -11.18 19.39
CA THR A 159 -10.39 -11.94 19.72
C THR A 159 -10.81 -11.62 21.15
N ASP A 160 -12.11 -11.59 21.41
CA ASP A 160 -12.74 -11.32 22.69
C ASP A 160 -12.46 -9.92 23.28
N ALA A 161 -11.67 -9.08 22.62
CA ALA A 161 -11.40 -7.73 23.08
C ALA A 161 -12.62 -6.82 22.92
N THR A 162 -12.94 -6.09 23.98
CA THR A 162 -14.00 -5.07 24.03
C THR A 162 -13.43 -3.65 23.99
N SER A 163 -12.16 -3.47 24.37
CA SER A 163 -11.49 -2.18 24.35
C SER A 163 -9.99 -2.29 24.11
N TYR A 164 -9.39 -1.15 23.70
CA TYR A 164 -7.96 -1.01 23.43
C TYR A 164 -7.42 0.26 24.08
N SER A 165 -6.22 0.18 24.63
CA SER A 165 -5.52 1.29 25.25
C SER A 165 -4.01 1.25 24.95
N VAL A 166 -3.31 2.35 25.17
CA VAL A 166 -1.85 2.38 25.10
C VAL A 166 -1.28 1.81 26.39
N ALA A 167 -0.36 0.84 26.27
CA ALA A 167 0.26 0.22 27.45
C ALA A 167 1.01 1.25 28.31
N ALA A 168 1.01 1.05 29.63
CA ALA A 168 1.71 1.91 30.57
C ALA A 168 3.19 2.02 30.19
N GLY A 169 3.71 3.25 30.15
CA GLY A 169 5.10 3.56 29.73
C GLY A 169 5.35 3.53 28.22
N SER A 170 4.34 3.22 27.41
CA SER A 170 4.41 3.29 25.95
C SER A 170 3.88 4.63 25.44
N THR A 171 4.41 5.09 24.30
CA THR A 171 3.97 6.35 23.65
C THR A 171 3.71 6.09 22.17
N LEU A 172 2.59 6.59 21.67
CA LEU A 172 2.27 6.58 20.24
C LEU A 172 3.16 7.58 19.48
N PRO A 173 3.36 7.37 18.17
CA PRO A 173 3.98 8.39 17.32
C PRO A 173 3.27 9.73 17.46
N ALA A 174 4.03 10.83 17.57
CA ALA A 174 3.47 12.17 17.70
C ALA A 174 2.52 12.50 16.53
N GLY A 175 1.33 13.03 16.83
CA GLY A 175 0.30 13.32 15.84
C GLY A 175 -0.67 12.15 15.56
N THR A 176 -0.54 11.04 16.31
CA THR A 176 -1.48 9.92 16.22
C THR A 176 -2.26 9.72 17.52
N SER A 177 -3.38 9.03 17.44
CA SER A 177 -4.24 8.67 18.57
C SER A 177 -4.82 7.27 18.39
N LEU A 178 -5.09 6.59 19.52
CA LEU A 178 -5.78 5.32 19.59
C LEU A 178 -7.11 5.53 20.30
N LEU A 179 -8.21 5.11 19.66
CA LEU A 179 -9.54 5.06 20.29
C LEU A 179 -9.76 3.72 20.99
N ALA A 180 -10.66 3.69 21.96
CA ALA A 180 -10.99 2.47 22.70
C ALA A 180 -11.57 1.34 21.83
N ASN A 181 -12.11 1.65 20.64
CA ASN A 181 -12.57 0.64 19.68
C ASN A 181 -11.43 0.06 18.81
N GLY A 182 -10.17 0.36 19.10
CA GLY A 182 -8.99 -0.13 18.36
C GLY A 182 -8.63 0.70 17.13
N TYR A 183 -9.35 1.78 16.84
CA TYR A 183 -9.02 2.63 15.68
C TYR A 183 -7.81 3.52 16.00
N PHE A 184 -6.69 3.23 15.34
CA PHE A 184 -5.45 4.00 15.42
C PHE A 184 -5.34 4.91 14.20
N SER A 185 -5.28 6.21 14.41
CA SER A 185 -5.29 7.21 13.34
C SER A 185 -4.49 8.45 13.70
N GLY A 186 -4.18 9.24 12.67
CA GLY A 186 -3.47 10.51 12.80
C GLY A 186 -2.47 10.74 11.67
N THR A 187 -1.62 11.74 11.81
CA THR A 187 -0.60 12.09 10.82
C THR A 187 0.72 12.33 11.53
N VAL A 188 1.78 11.64 11.10
CA VAL A 188 3.13 11.80 11.64
C VAL A 188 3.95 12.66 10.71
N SER A 189 4.51 13.76 11.24
CA SER A 189 5.40 14.66 10.52
C SER A 189 6.84 14.45 11.00
N ILE A 190 7.71 14.02 10.09
CA ILE A 190 9.14 13.77 10.37
C ILE A 190 10.02 14.31 9.25
N GLY A 191 11.27 14.65 9.57
CA GLY A 191 12.27 15.10 8.60
C GLY A 191 13.22 14.00 8.10
N ALA A 192 13.18 12.81 8.71
CA ALA A 192 13.97 11.64 8.33
C ALA A 192 13.19 10.36 8.62
N GLU A 193 13.49 9.28 7.90
CA GLU A 193 12.89 7.98 8.17
C GLU A 193 13.06 7.58 9.64
N THR A 194 11.96 7.15 10.26
CA THR A 194 11.91 6.83 11.69
C THR A 194 11.05 5.61 11.93
N THR A 195 11.57 4.62 12.65
CA THR A 195 10.78 3.48 13.12
C THR A 195 10.30 3.74 14.54
N TYR A 196 8.99 3.71 14.73
CA TYR A 196 8.34 3.82 16.02
C TYR A 196 7.98 2.44 16.54
N THR A 197 8.20 2.24 17.85
CA THR A 197 7.80 1.02 18.57
C THR A 197 6.93 1.44 19.74
N PHE A 198 5.74 0.84 19.86
CA PHE A 198 4.78 1.13 20.93
C PHE A 198 3.96 -0.12 21.25
N SER A 199 3.43 -0.19 22.46
CA SER A 199 2.64 -1.32 22.91
C SER A 199 1.18 -0.91 23.15
N VAL A 200 0.27 -1.78 22.74
CA VAL A 200 -1.17 -1.63 22.90
C VAL A 200 -1.69 -2.78 23.75
N VAL A 201 -2.60 -2.49 24.65
CA VAL A 201 -3.33 -3.45 25.47
C VAL A 201 -4.71 -3.65 24.86
N ALA A 202 -5.10 -4.90 24.70
CA ALA A 202 -6.47 -5.31 24.38
C ALA A 202 -7.09 -5.87 25.67
N THR A 203 -8.26 -5.37 26.03
CA THR A 203 -8.99 -5.76 27.25
C THR A 203 -10.32 -6.39 26.87
N ASP A 204 -10.68 -7.52 27.47
CA ASP A 204 -11.96 -8.20 27.29
C ASP A 204 -13.08 -7.64 28.21
N ALA A 205 -14.24 -8.30 28.21
CA ALA A 205 -15.38 -7.92 29.06
C ALA A 205 -15.16 -8.25 30.55
N GLU A 206 -14.25 -9.17 30.85
CA GLU A 206 -13.86 -9.62 32.19
C GLU A 206 -12.67 -8.83 32.75
N ASN A 207 -12.21 -7.77 32.03
CA ASN A 207 -11.03 -6.94 32.31
C ASN A 207 -9.71 -7.71 32.30
N GLN A 208 -9.60 -8.78 31.49
CA GLN A 208 -8.32 -9.42 31.24
C GLN A 208 -7.58 -8.70 30.14
N ASP A 209 -6.30 -8.49 30.35
CA ASP A 209 -5.45 -7.69 29.46
C ASP A 209 -4.46 -8.56 28.67
N SER A 210 -4.38 -8.33 27.38
CA SER A 210 -3.33 -8.87 26.53
C SER A 210 -2.56 -7.74 25.86
N SER A 211 -1.25 -7.66 26.10
CA SER A 211 -0.40 -6.59 25.55
C SER A 211 0.39 -7.08 24.35
N LYS A 212 0.47 -6.24 23.30
CA LYS A 212 1.29 -6.50 22.12
C LYS A 212 2.08 -5.27 21.68
N THR A 213 3.34 -5.50 21.35
CA THR A 213 4.22 -4.46 20.82
C THR A 213 4.11 -4.40 19.30
N PHE A 214 3.89 -3.20 18.76
CA PHE A 214 3.80 -2.90 17.36
C PHE A 214 4.96 -2.03 16.90
N GLN A 215 5.36 -2.20 15.65
CA GLN A 215 6.32 -1.36 14.97
C GLN A 215 5.71 -0.78 13.72
N VAL A 216 6.02 0.49 13.43
CA VAL A 216 5.69 1.17 12.18
C VAL A 216 6.87 2.01 11.75
N THR A 217 7.29 1.88 10.49
CA THR A 217 8.33 2.73 9.92
C THR A 217 7.66 3.86 9.14
N VAL A 218 7.90 5.10 9.54
CA VAL A 218 7.44 6.28 8.82
C VAL A 218 8.55 6.73 7.89
N THR A 219 8.28 6.71 6.60
CA THR A 219 9.23 7.03 5.54
C THR A 219 9.01 8.45 5.03
N VAL A 220 10.07 9.16 4.74
CA VAL A 220 10.03 10.47 4.08
C VAL A 220 10.18 10.24 2.58
N ALA A 221 9.31 10.85 1.79
CA ALA A 221 9.51 10.84 0.35
C ALA A 221 10.89 11.46 0.02
N PRO A 222 11.70 10.83 -0.86
CA PRO A 222 12.99 11.37 -1.22
C PRO A 222 12.84 12.77 -1.83
N LEU A 223 13.75 13.66 -1.47
CA LEU A 223 13.83 15.00 -2.06
C LEU A 223 14.35 14.88 -3.49
N LEU A 224 13.44 14.96 -4.46
CA LEU A 224 13.76 14.76 -5.87
C LEU A 224 14.16 16.06 -6.53
N LYS A 225 15.38 16.11 -7.04
CA LYS A 225 15.86 17.17 -7.93
C LYS A 225 15.54 16.80 -9.37
N LEU A 226 15.06 17.77 -10.15
CA LEU A 226 14.80 17.60 -11.58
C LEU A 226 16.02 18.03 -12.38
N PHE A 227 16.45 17.18 -13.31
CA PHE A 227 17.50 17.46 -14.29
C PHE A 227 16.95 17.42 -15.70
N ALA A 228 17.49 18.27 -16.59
CA ALA A 228 17.13 18.33 -17.99
C ALA A 228 18.38 18.48 -18.88
N TRP A 229 18.36 17.87 -20.07
CA TRP A 229 19.36 18.04 -21.11
C TRP A 229 18.79 17.67 -22.48
N GLY A 230 19.57 17.87 -23.56
CA GLY A 230 19.13 17.74 -24.94
C GLY A 230 18.72 19.08 -25.52
N SER A 231 17.75 19.08 -26.44
CA SER A 231 17.27 20.30 -27.12
C SER A 231 16.55 21.25 -26.18
N GLY A 232 16.99 22.53 -26.19
CA GLY A 232 16.37 23.62 -25.39
C GLY A 232 15.31 24.42 -26.20
N SER A 233 15.14 24.15 -27.47
CA SER A 233 14.24 24.90 -28.36
C SER A 233 12.83 25.04 -27.79
N GLY A 234 12.27 26.25 -27.83
CA GLY A 234 10.95 26.53 -27.22
C GLY A 234 10.92 26.50 -25.71
N GLY A 235 12.06 26.43 -25.02
CA GLY A 235 12.15 26.44 -23.56
C GLY A 235 11.88 25.08 -22.91
N ARG A 236 11.90 23.97 -23.65
CA ARG A 236 11.51 22.63 -23.17
C ARG A 236 12.37 22.04 -22.07
N LEU A 237 13.56 22.59 -21.82
CA LEU A 237 14.43 22.18 -20.70
C LEU A 237 13.99 22.79 -19.35
N GLY A 238 13.22 23.86 -19.36
CA GLY A 238 12.79 24.53 -18.12
C GLY A 238 13.88 25.32 -17.42
N LEU A 239 14.97 25.67 -18.12
CA LEU A 239 16.17 26.33 -17.56
C LEU A 239 16.14 27.86 -17.70
N ASN A 240 14.94 28.43 -17.97
CA ASN A 240 14.71 29.85 -18.20
C ASN A 240 15.40 30.40 -19.44
N ASP A 241 15.78 29.54 -20.38
CA ASP A 241 16.35 29.88 -21.68
C ASP A 241 15.89 28.89 -22.76
N VAL A 242 16.42 29.02 -23.96
CA VAL A 242 16.14 28.15 -25.11
C VAL A 242 17.39 27.40 -25.61
N SER A 243 18.48 27.45 -24.85
CA SER A 243 19.76 26.82 -25.20
C SER A 243 19.73 25.31 -24.93
N SER A 244 20.31 24.53 -25.82
CA SER A 244 20.49 23.09 -25.64
C SER A 244 21.57 22.78 -24.59
N ARG A 245 21.50 21.60 -23.98
CA ARG A 245 22.49 21.11 -23.02
C ARG A 245 22.94 19.70 -23.39
N SER A 246 24.24 19.47 -23.44
CA SER A 246 24.85 18.16 -23.73
C SER A 246 25.11 17.31 -22.49
N SER A 247 24.81 17.83 -21.31
CA SER A 247 24.95 17.13 -20.03
C SER A 247 23.80 17.46 -19.07
N PRO A 248 23.48 16.58 -18.11
CA PRO A 248 22.42 16.82 -17.14
C PRO A 248 22.60 18.14 -16.40
N THR A 249 21.61 19.03 -16.48
CA THR A 249 21.58 20.33 -15.84
C THR A 249 20.36 20.42 -14.92
N GLN A 250 20.54 20.84 -13.66
CA GLN A 250 19.44 20.91 -12.70
C GLN A 250 18.45 22.03 -13.06
N VAL A 251 17.15 21.71 -13.02
CA VAL A 251 16.05 22.65 -13.24
C VAL A 251 15.64 23.30 -11.94
N GLY A 252 16.08 24.55 -11.74
CA GLY A 252 15.78 25.29 -10.52
C GLY A 252 16.36 24.63 -9.27
N SER A 253 15.88 25.06 -8.08
CA SER A 253 16.33 24.56 -6.77
C SER A 253 15.28 23.69 -6.07
N ASN A 254 14.11 23.47 -6.66
CA ASN A 254 13.04 22.69 -6.05
C ASN A 254 13.44 21.22 -5.89
N THR A 255 13.03 20.64 -4.77
CA THR A 255 13.28 19.23 -4.40
C THR A 255 11.99 18.47 -4.08
N ASP A 256 10.85 19.07 -4.35
CA ASP A 256 9.51 18.57 -4.05
C ASP A 256 8.78 17.98 -5.26
N TRP A 257 9.53 17.56 -6.27
CA TRP A 257 8.99 16.87 -7.44
C TRP A 257 8.56 15.44 -7.09
N ALA A 258 7.43 14.95 -7.65
CA ALA A 258 6.87 13.64 -7.31
C ALA A 258 6.77 12.69 -8.51
N SER A 259 6.43 13.18 -9.70
CA SER A 259 6.32 12.33 -10.88
C SER A 259 6.68 13.08 -12.15
N LEU A 260 7.37 12.41 -13.08
CA LEU A 260 7.56 12.92 -14.45
C LEU A 260 6.31 12.63 -15.29
N GLY A 261 5.86 13.59 -16.07
CA GLY A 261 5.04 13.29 -17.22
C GLY A 261 5.85 12.48 -18.22
N GLY A 262 5.20 11.54 -18.90
CA GLY A 262 5.83 10.69 -19.91
C GLY A 262 6.55 11.49 -21.00
N SER A 263 7.39 10.81 -21.75
CA SER A 263 8.24 11.43 -22.77
C SER A 263 7.45 11.89 -23.99
N THR A 264 7.58 13.16 -24.36
CA THR A 264 7.24 13.65 -25.68
C THR A 264 8.30 14.60 -26.21
N ASN A 265 8.19 14.87 -27.50
CA ASN A 265 9.19 15.72 -28.19
C ASN A 265 8.99 17.23 -27.95
N TYR A 266 7.88 17.65 -27.32
CA TYR A 266 7.49 19.06 -27.29
C TYR A 266 7.47 19.65 -25.88
N ALA A 267 6.37 19.57 -25.17
CA ALA A 267 6.22 20.17 -23.86
C ALA A 267 6.64 19.22 -22.71
N SER A 268 6.82 19.74 -21.54
CA SER A 268 7.20 19.03 -20.32
C SER A 268 6.13 19.19 -19.25
N ALA A 269 5.90 18.16 -18.46
CA ALA A 269 5.03 18.22 -17.29
C ALA A 269 5.62 17.44 -16.11
N THR A 270 5.26 17.85 -14.91
CA THR A 270 5.58 17.15 -13.66
C THR A 270 4.55 17.51 -12.59
N ILE A 271 4.38 16.64 -11.62
CA ILE A 271 3.55 16.90 -10.44
C ILE A 271 4.48 17.00 -9.23
N LYS A 272 4.20 17.94 -8.33
CA LYS A 272 4.89 18.08 -7.04
C LYS A 272 4.22 17.24 -5.96
N THR A 273 4.92 17.00 -4.86
CA THR A 273 4.44 16.23 -3.69
C THR A 273 3.16 16.80 -3.08
N ASN A 274 2.91 18.11 -3.25
CA ASN A 274 1.68 18.78 -2.82
C ASN A 274 0.51 18.65 -3.81
N GLY A 275 0.65 17.83 -4.87
CA GLY A 275 -0.38 17.58 -5.88
C GLY A 275 -0.57 18.72 -6.89
N THR A 276 0.34 19.72 -6.97
CA THR A 276 0.29 20.76 -8.01
C THR A 276 0.90 20.27 -9.31
N LEU A 277 0.26 20.62 -10.44
CA LEU A 277 0.75 20.30 -11.79
C LEU A 277 1.55 21.47 -12.36
N TRP A 278 2.69 21.18 -12.96
CA TRP A 278 3.60 22.15 -13.58
C TRP A 278 3.90 21.76 -15.01
N THR A 279 3.85 22.72 -15.94
CA THR A 279 4.13 22.51 -17.37
C THR A 279 5.06 23.60 -17.91
N TRP A 280 5.84 23.28 -18.95
CA TRP A 280 6.70 24.23 -19.66
C TRP A 280 7.10 23.69 -21.03
N GLY A 281 7.67 24.54 -21.86
CA GLY A 281 8.09 24.24 -23.23
C GLY A 281 7.27 24.97 -24.27
N PRO A 282 7.24 24.49 -25.52
CA PRO A 282 6.39 24.99 -26.59
C PRO A 282 4.89 24.92 -26.25
N ASN A 283 4.10 25.87 -26.80
CA ASN A 283 2.66 26.00 -26.52
C ASN A 283 1.82 26.39 -27.75
N SER A 284 2.20 25.95 -28.91
CA SER A 284 1.56 26.38 -30.18
C SER A 284 0.08 25.99 -30.28
N PHE A 285 -0.34 24.93 -29.60
CA PHE A 285 -1.70 24.39 -29.60
C PHE A 285 -2.44 24.58 -28.25
N GLY A 286 -1.87 25.36 -27.32
CA GLY A 286 -2.39 25.53 -25.97
C GLY A 286 -2.08 24.33 -25.04
N GLU A 287 -1.09 23.52 -25.44
CA GLU A 287 -0.73 22.28 -24.73
C GLU A 287 -0.24 22.50 -23.30
N LEU A 288 0.22 23.69 -22.92
CA LEU A 288 0.64 23.99 -21.56
C LEU A 288 -0.53 24.18 -20.57
N GLY A 289 -1.75 24.41 -21.05
CA GLY A 289 -2.95 24.47 -20.20
C GLY A 289 -3.24 25.83 -19.55
N PHE A 290 -2.68 26.92 -20.05
CA PHE A 290 -2.82 28.27 -19.49
C PHE A 290 -3.88 29.14 -20.18
N ASN A 291 -4.68 28.56 -21.06
CA ASN A 291 -5.66 29.28 -21.90
C ASN A 291 -4.99 30.31 -22.84
N ASP A 292 -3.74 30.06 -23.21
CA ASP A 292 -2.97 30.86 -24.19
C ASP A 292 -2.11 29.94 -25.08
N LYS A 293 -1.28 30.54 -25.93
CA LYS A 293 -0.32 29.85 -26.83
C LYS A 293 1.10 30.35 -26.65
N VAL A 294 1.44 30.83 -25.43
CA VAL A 294 2.75 31.40 -25.14
C VAL A 294 3.67 30.29 -24.61
N ASN A 295 4.84 30.13 -25.25
CA ASN A 295 5.88 29.21 -24.78
C ASN A 295 6.38 29.61 -23.38
N ARG A 296 6.76 28.63 -22.59
CA ARG A 296 7.35 28.86 -21.25
C ARG A 296 8.69 28.16 -21.13
N SER A 297 9.73 28.93 -20.80
CA SER A 297 11.10 28.39 -20.62
C SER A 297 11.40 27.97 -19.18
N SER A 298 10.46 28.09 -18.27
CA SER A 298 10.56 27.63 -16.86
C SER A 298 9.31 26.87 -16.46
N PRO A 299 9.41 25.90 -15.53
CA PRO A 299 8.24 25.26 -14.93
C PRO A 299 7.24 26.29 -14.41
N THR A 300 5.99 26.21 -14.88
CA THR A 300 4.90 27.10 -14.49
C THR A 300 3.72 26.27 -14.00
N GLN A 301 3.11 26.65 -12.87
CA GLN A 301 1.99 25.91 -12.28
C GLN A 301 0.70 26.09 -13.11
N VAL A 302 0.00 24.98 -13.39
CA VAL A 302 -1.28 24.98 -14.08
C VAL A 302 -2.42 25.15 -13.09
N GLY A 303 -3.03 26.35 -13.06
CA GLY A 303 -4.08 26.69 -12.12
C GLY A 303 -3.65 26.62 -10.66
N SER A 304 -4.59 26.60 -9.73
CA SER A 304 -4.36 26.54 -8.27
C SER A 304 -4.67 25.16 -7.66
N GLY A 305 -5.05 24.17 -8.48
CA GLY A 305 -5.46 22.85 -8.01
C GLY A 305 -4.29 22.04 -7.42
N THR A 306 -4.55 21.32 -6.33
CA THR A 306 -3.59 20.49 -5.58
C THR A 306 -3.98 19.00 -5.56
N SER A 307 -4.85 18.58 -6.48
CA SER A 307 -5.39 17.21 -6.53
C SER A 307 -4.87 16.39 -7.71
N TRP A 308 -3.85 16.83 -8.41
CA TRP A 308 -3.27 16.08 -9.52
C TRP A 308 -2.46 14.89 -8.99
N SER A 309 -2.75 13.68 -9.49
CA SER A 309 -2.06 12.45 -9.06
C SER A 309 -1.21 11.82 -10.16
N LYS A 310 -1.60 11.96 -11.42
CA LYS A 310 -0.88 11.41 -12.57
C LYS A 310 -0.94 12.37 -13.74
N VAL A 311 0.14 12.43 -14.51
CA VAL A 311 0.21 13.18 -15.76
C VAL A 311 0.96 12.38 -16.82
N CYS A 312 0.48 12.43 -18.04
CA CYS A 312 1.12 11.85 -19.21
C CYS A 312 1.12 12.88 -20.35
N ASN A 313 2.23 13.00 -21.03
CA ASN A 313 2.35 13.86 -22.20
C ASN A 313 1.86 13.13 -23.44
N ALA A 314 1.02 13.77 -24.24
CA ALA A 314 0.87 13.48 -25.68
C ALA A 314 1.78 14.40 -26.49
N ALA A 315 1.89 14.20 -27.81
CA ALA A 315 2.78 15.01 -28.62
C ALA A 315 2.53 16.52 -28.49
N TYR A 316 1.27 16.90 -28.48
CA TYR A 316 0.81 18.30 -28.44
C TYR A 316 -0.29 18.50 -27.40
N GLY A 317 -0.23 17.79 -26.28
CA GLY A 317 -1.23 17.88 -25.22
C GLY A 317 -0.89 17.03 -24.00
N PHE A 318 -1.78 17.03 -23.03
CA PHE A 318 -1.62 16.28 -21.78
C PHE A 318 -2.88 15.55 -21.39
N PHE A 319 -2.67 14.46 -20.69
CA PHE A 319 -3.68 13.70 -19.96
C PHE A 319 -3.28 13.68 -18.50
N ALA A 320 -4.22 13.92 -17.63
CA ALA A 320 -3.96 13.88 -16.18
C ALA A 320 -5.14 13.26 -15.42
N ILE A 321 -4.84 12.53 -14.35
CA ILE A 321 -5.83 12.00 -13.43
C ILE A 321 -5.68 12.74 -12.11
N LYS A 322 -6.81 13.15 -11.53
CA LYS A 322 -6.86 13.69 -10.18
C LYS A 322 -7.03 12.60 -9.13
N THR A 323 -6.83 12.93 -7.86
CA THR A 323 -6.98 12.00 -6.72
C THR A 323 -8.40 11.45 -6.57
N ASP A 324 -9.40 12.15 -7.09
CA ASP A 324 -10.81 11.71 -7.16
C ASP A 324 -11.10 10.74 -8.31
N GLY A 325 -10.08 10.35 -9.09
CA GLY A 325 -10.20 9.44 -10.21
C GLY A 325 -10.77 10.05 -11.49
N THR A 326 -10.96 11.37 -11.57
CA THR A 326 -11.40 12.06 -12.79
C THR A 326 -10.27 12.19 -13.80
N LEU A 327 -10.58 12.03 -15.11
CA LEU A 327 -9.64 12.18 -16.22
C LEU A 327 -9.79 13.54 -16.89
N TRP A 328 -8.68 14.23 -17.09
CA TRP A 328 -8.59 15.57 -17.67
C TRP A 328 -7.65 15.58 -18.86
N THR A 329 -8.01 16.30 -19.93
CA THR A 329 -7.20 16.41 -21.14
C THR A 329 -7.22 17.82 -21.73
N TRP A 330 -6.16 18.18 -22.43
CA TRP A 330 -6.06 19.46 -23.16
C TRP A 330 -4.93 19.42 -24.19
N GLY A 331 -4.88 20.40 -25.09
CA GLY A 331 -3.95 20.50 -26.20
C GLY A 331 -4.62 20.25 -27.55
N TYR A 332 -3.89 19.70 -28.49
CA TYR A 332 -4.27 19.41 -29.88
C TYR A 332 -5.30 18.27 -29.98
N ASN A 333 -6.32 18.40 -30.86
CA ASN A 333 -7.43 17.45 -30.96
C ASN A 333 -7.91 17.09 -32.38
N VAL A 334 -7.15 17.31 -33.41
CA VAL A 334 -7.60 17.11 -34.80
C VAL A 334 -8.02 15.67 -35.13
N TYR A 335 -7.55 14.70 -34.35
CA TYR A 335 -7.92 13.28 -34.51
C TYR A 335 -8.91 12.78 -33.43
N GLY A 336 -9.49 13.68 -32.63
CA GLY A 336 -10.37 13.31 -31.52
C GLY A 336 -9.62 12.73 -30.31
N GLN A 337 -8.29 12.90 -30.22
CA GLN A 337 -7.46 12.31 -29.16
C GLN A 337 -7.72 12.87 -27.77
N LEU A 338 -8.41 14.01 -27.64
CA LEU A 338 -8.82 14.52 -26.34
C LEU A 338 -10.07 13.81 -25.75
N GLY A 339 -10.85 13.08 -26.56
CA GLY A 339 -11.92 12.22 -26.08
C GLY A 339 -13.27 12.89 -25.83
N PHE A 340 -13.54 14.08 -26.38
CA PHE A 340 -14.77 14.85 -26.14
C PHE A 340 -15.87 14.63 -27.18
N ASN A 341 -15.75 13.62 -28.04
CA ASN A 341 -16.63 13.39 -29.18
C ASN A 341 -16.61 14.54 -30.21
N ASP A 342 -15.53 15.30 -30.25
CA ASP A 342 -15.25 16.36 -31.20
C ASP A 342 -13.77 16.35 -31.63
N VAL A 343 -13.38 17.33 -32.44
CA VAL A 343 -12.00 17.54 -32.92
C VAL A 343 -11.45 18.92 -32.56
N VAL A 344 -12.05 19.57 -31.56
CA VAL A 344 -11.69 20.91 -31.11
C VAL A 344 -10.54 20.86 -30.11
N SER A 345 -9.43 21.54 -30.41
CA SER A 345 -8.29 21.70 -29.48
C SER A 345 -8.67 22.55 -28.26
N ARG A 346 -8.09 22.26 -27.11
CA ARG A 346 -8.37 22.95 -25.84
C ARG A 346 -7.07 23.47 -25.22
N SER A 347 -7.06 24.74 -24.82
CA SER A 347 -5.87 25.40 -24.24
C SER A 347 -5.90 25.42 -22.69
N SER A 348 -6.84 24.74 -22.07
CA SER A 348 -6.94 24.56 -20.61
C SER A 348 -7.41 23.16 -20.25
N PRO A 349 -7.01 22.62 -19.09
CA PRO A 349 -7.48 21.32 -18.62
C PRO A 349 -9.00 21.22 -18.62
N THR A 350 -9.53 20.19 -19.31
CA THR A 350 -10.97 19.93 -19.42
C THR A 350 -11.24 18.48 -19.04
N GLN A 351 -12.26 18.24 -18.20
CA GLN A 351 -12.60 16.89 -17.74
C GLN A 351 -13.31 16.09 -18.84
N ILE A 352 -12.93 14.82 -19.01
CA ILE A 352 -13.63 13.86 -19.89
C ILE A 352 -14.76 13.19 -19.10
N GLY A 353 -16.01 13.41 -19.53
CA GLY A 353 -17.17 12.77 -18.93
C GLY A 353 -17.28 13.03 -17.42
N SER A 354 -18.02 12.15 -16.73
CA SER A 354 -18.24 12.23 -15.28
C SER A 354 -17.64 11.05 -14.49
N ASP A 355 -16.93 10.14 -15.18
CA ASP A 355 -16.35 8.97 -14.53
C ASP A 355 -15.26 9.37 -13.52
N THR A 356 -15.27 8.70 -12.37
CA THR A 356 -14.32 8.89 -11.25
C THR A 356 -13.49 7.64 -10.96
N ASN A 357 -13.43 6.72 -11.91
CA ASN A 357 -12.74 5.44 -11.77
C ASN A 357 -11.53 5.28 -12.71
N TRP A 358 -11.03 6.36 -13.30
CA TRP A 358 -9.79 6.33 -14.07
C TRP A 358 -8.59 6.12 -13.14
N SER A 359 -7.73 5.16 -13.49
CA SER A 359 -6.68 4.70 -12.60
C SER A 359 -5.28 4.81 -13.18
N LYS A 360 -5.09 4.52 -14.47
CA LYS A 360 -3.75 4.48 -15.08
C LYS A 360 -3.73 5.20 -16.42
N LEU A 361 -2.63 5.92 -16.64
CA LEU A 361 -2.26 6.54 -17.91
C LEU A 361 -1.07 5.81 -18.53
N PRO A 362 -0.83 5.94 -19.84
CA PRO A 362 0.38 5.46 -20.48
C PRO A 362 1.62 6.11 -19.85
N VAL A 363 2.69 5.35 -19.76
CA VAL A 363 4.00 5.91 -19.38
C VAL A 363 4.54 6.81 -20.48
N THR A 364 4.24 6.47 -21.72
CA THR A 364 4.43 7.33 -22.92
C THR A 364 3.13 7.34 -23.69
N SER A 365 2.73 8.45 -24.26
CA SER A 365 1.56 8.49 -25.13
C SER A 365 1.94 8.74 -26.57
N ASN A 366 1.05 8.28 -27.42
CA ASN A 366 1.10 8.43 -28.86
C ASN A 366 0.87 9.89 -29.31
N LEU A 367 1.32 10.20 -30.51
CA LEU A 367 1.06 11.49 -31.14
C LEU A 367 -0.43 11.76 -31.36
N PHE A 368 -1.23 10.73 -31.65
CA PHE A 368 -2.59 10.90 -32.18
C PHE A 368 -3.63 9.95 -31.61
N SER A 369 -3.26 9.00 -30.75
CA SER A 369 -4.19 8.12 -30.03
C SER A 369 -3.88 8.08 -28.54
N THR A 370 -4.87 7.76 -27.73
CA THR A 370 -4.79 7.78 -26.28
C THR A 370 -5.33 6.50 -25.70
N ALA A 371 -4.83 6.13 -24.53
CA ALA A 371 -5.32 5.01 -23.74
C ALA A 371 -5.41 5.38 -22.27
N ALA A 372 -6.33 4.74 -21.55
CA ALA A 372 -6.39 4.77 -20.10
C ALA A 372 -6.98 3.46 -19.56
N ILE A 373 -6.64 3.09 -18.33
CA ILE A 373 -7.20 1.93 -17.64
C ILE A 373 -8.00 2.43 -16.45
N LYS A 374 -9.20 1.85 -16.25
CA LYS A 374 -10.05 2.10 -15.09
C LYS A 374 -9.65 1.21 -13.91
N THR A 375 -10.19 1.49 -12.73
CA THR A 375 -9.93 0.73 -11.49
C THR A 375 -10.38 -0.73 -11.58
N ASP A 376 -11.36 -1.03 -12.42
CA ASP A 376 -11.84 -2.39 -12.72
C ASP A 376 -10.93 -3.18 -13.68
N GLY A 377 -9.81 -2.59 -14.12
CA GLY A 377 -8.86 -3.18 -15.04
C GLY A 377 -9.28 -3.16 -16.51
N THR A 378 -10.36 -2.48 -16.88
CA THR A 378 -10.78 -2.32 -18.29
C THR A 378 -9.88 -1.31 -19.00
N LEU A 379 -9.53 -1.61 -20.26
CA LEU A 379 -8.74 -0.75 -21.14
C LEU A 379 -9.65 0.05 -22.07
N TRP A 380 -9.41 1.35 -22.18
CA TRP A 380 -10.13 2.29 -23.03
C TRP A 380 -9.17 3.01 -23.95
N MET A 381 -9.53 3.12 -25.24
CA MET A 381 -8.70 3.80 -26.25
C MET A 381 -9.53 4.68 -27.17
N TRP A 382 -8.91 5.76 -27.66
CA TRP A 382 -9.53 6.71 -28.60
C TRP A 382 -8.49 7.52 -29.38
N GLY A 383 -8.91 8.31 -30.36
CA GLY A 383 -8.08 9.07 -31.28
C GLY A 383 -7.91 8.37 -32.62
N SER A 384 -6.74 8.54 -33.23
CA SER A 384 -6.36 7.97 -34.54
C SER A 384 -6.31 6.44 -34.50
N ASN A 385 -6.74 5.81 -35.61
CA ASN A 385 -6.78 4.34 -35.77
C ASN A 385 -6.37 3.84 -37.16
N ALA A 386 -5.61 4.60 -37.90
CA ALA A 386 -5.25 4.27 -39.30
C ALA A 386 -4.56 2.91 -39.46
N SER A 387 -3.87 2.42 -38.42
CA SER A 387 -3.15 1.14 -38.42
C SER A 387 -3.80 0.09 -37.51
N GLY A 388 -5.01 0.33 -36.99
CA GLY A 388 -5.68 -0.55 -36.05
C GLY A 388 -5.19 -0.42 -34.60
N GLN A 389 -4.45 0.66 -34.27
CA GLN A 389 -3.83 0.87 -32.98
C GLN A 389 -4.81 1.02 -31.81
N LEU A 390 -6.10 1.22 -32.04
CA LEU A 390 -7.14 1.23 -31.01
C LEU A 390 -7.59 -0.18 -30.57
N GLY A 391 -7.21 -1.24 -31.29
CA GLY A 391 -7.47 -2.62 -30.89
C GLY A 391 -8.91 -3.09 -31.05
N GLY A 392 -9.76 -2.36 -31.75
CA GLY A 392 -11.18 -2.64 -31.93
C GLY A 392 -11.51 -3.50 -33.17
N ASN A 393 -10.55 -4.25 -33.72
CA ASN A 393 -10.66 -5.05 -34.93
C ASN A 393 -11.10 -4.25 -36.16
N ASN A 394 -10.74 -2.98 -36.23
CA ASN A 394 -11.02 -2.09 -37.35
C ASN A 394 -10.01 -0.94 -37.38
N THR A 395 -10.15 -0.04 -38.36
CA THR A 395 -9.31 1.15 -38.52
C THR A 395 -10.09 2.46 -38.37
N VAL A 396 -11.26 2.42 -37.72
CA VAL A 396 -12.14 3.58 -37.52
C VAL A 396 -11.63 4.42 -36.35
N TYR A 397 -11.45 5.71 -36.56
CA TYR A 397 -11.07 6.69 -35.53
C TYR A 397 -12.18 6.83 -34.48
N ARG A 398 -11.80 7.12 -33.24
CA ARG A 398 -12.75 7.34 -32.15
C ARG A 398 -12.44 8.67 -31.46
N SER A 399 -13.40 9.57 -31.41
CA SER A 399 -13.28 10.86 -30.70
C SER A 399 -13.78 10.83 -29.25
N SER A 400 -14.15 9.64 -28.76
CA SER A 400 -14.52 9.39 -27.36
C SER A 400 -13.92 8.08 -26.87
N PRO A 401 -13.67 7.93 -25.54
CA PRO A 401 -13.17 6.70 -24.96
C PRO A 401 -14.02 5.49 -25.37
N THR A 402 -13.37 4.46 -25.92
CA THR A 402 -14.01 3.21 -26.36
C THR A 402 -13.27 2.04 -25.73
N GLN A 403 -14.02 1.12 -25.11
CA GLN A 403 -13.44 -0.04 -24.41
C GLN A 403 -12.85 -1.04 -25.42
N VAL A 404 -11.66 -1.59 -25.09
CA VAL A 404 -10.97 -2.61 -25.90
C VAL A 404 -11.34 -4.00 -25.36
N GLY A 405 -12.23 -4.69 -26.08
CA GLY A 405 -12.70 -6.00 -25.67
C GLY A 405 -13.40 -5.99 -24.30
N THR A 406 -13.51 -7.16 -23.66
CA THR A 406 -14.17 -7.34 -22.36
C THR A 406 -13.21 -7.67 -21.22
N GLY A 407 -11.89 -7.64 -21.48
CA GLY A 407 -10.87 -7.98 -20.48
C GLY A 407 -10.79 -6.96 -19.36
N THR A 408 -10.64 -7.44 -18.12
CA THR A 408 -10.55 -6.66 -16.88
C THR A 408 -9.20 -6.82 -16.17
N ASN A 409 -8.20 -7.35 -16.87
CA ASN A 409 -6.86 -7.61 -16.31
C ASN A 409 -5.75 -6.80 -16.98
N TRP A 410 -6.07 -5.69 -17.65
CA TRP A 410 -5.09 -4.78 -18.21
C TRP A 410 -4.39 -3.98 -17.09
N ASN A 411 -3.06 -3.82 -17.17
CA ASN A 411 -2.29 -3.31 -16.05
C ASN A 411 -1.35 -2.15 -16.38
N ILE A 412 -0.42 -2.31 -17.31
CA ILE A 412 0.58 -1.28 -17.64
C ILE A 412 0.51 -0.96 -19.13
N LEU A 413 0.41 0.33 -19.42
CA LEU A 413 0.32 0.87 -20.77
C LEU A 413 1.69 1.38 -21.24
N GLY A 414 2.31 0.69 -22.20
CA GLY A 414 3.33 1.24 -23.06
C GLY A 414 2.66 1.58 -24.38
N VAL A 415 2.04 2.73 -24.49
CA VAL A 415 1.44 3.15 -25.77
C VAL A 415 2.54 3.70 -26.65
N GLY A 416 3.04 2.85 -27.53
CA GLY A 416 4.08 3.21 -28.49
C GLY A 416 3.58 4.24 -29.50
N GLY A 417 4.45 5.13 -29.93
CA GLY A 417 4.38 6.11 -31.00
C GLY A 417 3.10 6.20 -31.86
N ALA A 418 3.18 6.80 -33.03
CA ALA A 418 1.96 7.14 -33.77
C ALA A 418 1.04 5.97 -34.13
N PHE A 419 1.46 4.70 -34.06
CA PHE A 419 0.74 3.66 -34.79
C PHE A 419 0.68 2.27 -34.15
N ASN A 420 1.30 2.03 -32.97
CA ASN A 420 1.21 0.73 -32.29
C ASN A 420 0.94 0.87 -30.79
N THR A 421 0.42 -0.18 -30.19
CA THR A 421 0.09 -0.25 -28.78
C THR A 421 0.70 -1.50 -28.17
N THR A 422 1.30 -1.37 -26.99
CA THR A 422 1.88 -2.47 -26.20
C THR A 422 1.35 -2.38 -24.78
N VAL A 423 0.79 -3.46 -24.25
CA VAL A 423 0.16 -3.48 -22.93
C VAL A 423 0.51 -4.75 -22.17
N LEU A 424 0.79 -4.62 -20.89
CA LEU A 424 0.92 -5.73 -19.95
C LEU A 424 -0.40 -6.00 -19.24
N LYS A 425 -0.70 -7.27 -19.04
CA LYS A 425 -1.76 -7.72 -18.15
C LYS A 425 -1.24 -8.04 -16.75
N THR A 426 -2.15 -8.19 -15.79
CA THR A 426 -1.84 -8.52 -14.39
C THR A 426 -1.23 -9.91 -14.23
N ASP A 427 -1.47 -10.82 -15.19
CA ASP A 427 -0.90 -12.16 -15.27
C ASP A 427 0.54 -12.18 -15.84
N GLY A 428 1.12 -11.01 -16.10
CA GLY A 428 2.46 -10.86 -16.66
C GLY A 428 2.57 -11.15 -18.15
N THR A 429 1.48 -11.33 -18.88
CA THR A 429 1.49 -11.49 -20.34
C THR A 429 1.59 -10.15 -21.06
N LEU A 430 2.30 -10.12 -22.18
CA LEU A 430 2.50 -8.94 -23.01
C LEU A 430 1.66 -9.02 -24.28
N TRP A 431 0.98 -7.94 -24.64
CA TRP A 431 0.08 -7.85 -25.78
C TRP A 431 0.41 -6.66 -26.66
N THR A 432 0.38 -6.84 -27.99
CA THR A 432 0.70 -5.80 -28.98
C THR A 432 -0.30 -5.78 -30.12
N TRP A 433 -0.53 -4.61 -30.71
CA TRP A 433 -1.33 -4.41 -31.91
C TRP A 433 -1.04 -3.06 -32.55
N GLY A 434 -1.61 -2.81 -33.74
CA GLY A 434 -1.36 -1.63 -34.57
C GLY A 434 -0.39 -1.90 -35.71
N ASN A 435 0.42 -0.90 -36.05
CA ASN A 435 1.44 -0.96 -37.10
C ASN A 435 2.57 -1.92 -36.74
N ASN A 436 3.06 -2.66 -37.75
CA ASN A 436 4.17 -3.61 -37.63
C ASN A 436 5.24 -3.49 -38.73
N GLY A 437 5.25 -2.45 -39.52
CA GLY A 437 6.18 -2.30 -40.65
C GLY A 437 7.67 -2.41 -40.29
N GLY A 438 8.05 -2.14 -39.02
CA GLY A 438 9.41 -2.30 -38.48
C GLY A 438 9.59 -3.52 -37.58
N GLY A 439 8.62 -4.43 -37.50
CA GLY A 439 8.64 -5.58 -36.58
C GLY A 439 8.29 -5.19 -35.13
N GLN A 440 7.73 -4.01 -34.88
CA GLN A 440 7.47 -3.48 -33.55
C GLN A 440 6.39 -4.22 -32.76
N LEU A 441 5.62 -5.11 -33.35
CA LEU A 441 4.68 -5.96 -32.61
C LEU A 441 5.37 -7.18 -31.96
N GLY A 442 6.62 -7.49 -32.32
CA GLY A 442 7.38 -8.60 -31.72
C GLY A 442 6.86 -10.00 -32.08
N GLN A 443 6.13 -10.15 -33.17
CA GLN A 443 5.43 -11.37 -33.59
C GLN A 443 6.23 -12.23 -34.57
N GLY A 444 7.47 -11.84 -34.92
CA GLY A 444 8.29 -12.52 -35.91
C GLY A 444 7.99 -12.16 -37.38
N ASP A 445 7.09 -11.23 -37.60
CA ASP A 445 6.68 -10.74 -38.93
C ASP A 445 6.59 -9.20 -38.97
N THR A 446 6.06 -8.66 -40.08
CA THR A 446 5.82 -7.22 -40.28
C THR A 446 4.36 -6.90 -40.62
N ILE A 447 3.41 -7.80 -40.21
CA ILE A 447 1.99 -7.68 -40.51
C ILE A 447 1.29 -6.82 -39.43
N ASN A 448 0.56 -5.78 -39.84
CA ASN A 448 -0.26 -4.96 -38.94
C ASN A 448 -1.39 -5.78 -38.29
N ARG A 449 -1.74 -5.48 -37.05
CA ARG A 449 -2.83 -6.13 -36.31
C ARG A 449 -3.79 -5.10 -35.74
N SER A 450 -5.07 -5.26 -35.99
CA SER A 450 -6.11 -4.35 -35.44
C SER A 450 -6.77 -4.87 -34.15
N SER A 451 -6.28 -5.98 -33.63
CA SER A 451 -6.74 -6.60 -32.37
C SER A 451 -5.56 -6.94 -31.47
N PRO A 452 -5.72 -6.91 -30.14
CA PRO A 452 -4.70 -7.35 -29.21
C PRO A 452 -4.19 -8.76 -29.52
N THR A 453 -2.88 -8.93 -29.68
CA THR A 453 -2.20 -10.20 -29.94
C THR A 453 -1.09 -10.40 -28.92
N GLN A 454 -1.03 -11.57 -28.28
CA GLN A 454 -0.03 -11.87 -27.26
C GLN A 454 1.36 -12.07 -27.87
N VAL A 455 2.39 -11.54 -27.22
CA VAL A 455 3.80 -11.70 -27.62
C VAL A 455 4.37 -12.95 -26.95
N GLY A 456 4.53 -14.02 -27.71
CA GLY A 456 5.02 -15.30 -27.18
C GLY A 456 4.16 -15.86 -26.04
N SER A 457 4.75 -16.74 -25.20
CA SER A 457 4.07 -17.41 -24.09
C SER A 457 4.57 -16.99 -22.70
N ALA A 458 5.51 -16.02 -22.63
CA ALA A 458 6.07 -15.60 -21.35
C ALA A 458 5.06 -14.85 -20.48
N THR A 459 5.10 -15.11 -19.17
CA THR A 459 4.22 -14.54 -18.14
C THR A 459 4.99 -13.76 -17.07
N ASN A 460 6.24 -13.43 -17.34
CA ASN A 460 7.15 -12.75 -16.41
C ASN A 460 7.55 -11.35 -16.87
N TRP A 461 6.78 -10.73 -17.75
CA TRP A 461 6.97 -9.33 -18.12
C TRP A 461 6.48 -8.42 -16.99
N SER A 462 7.26 -7.39 -16.62
CA SER A 462 6.97 -6.55 -15.44
C SER A 462 6.85 -5.06 -15.73
N LYS A 463 7.61 -4.53 -16.69
CA LYS A 463 7.56 -3.11 -17.07
C LYS A 463 7.63 -2.98 -18.58
N VAL A 464 6.89 -2.03 -19.14
CA VAL A 464 6.86 -1.78 -20.58
C VAL A 464 6.98 -0.30 -20.89
N GLN A 465 7.78 0.00 -21.88
CA GLN A 465 7.89 1.30 -22.52
C GLN A 465 7.90 1.10 -24.04
N SER A 466 7.13 1.87 -24.73
CA SER A 466 7.08 1.85 -26.20
C SER A 466 7.09 3.28 -26.74
N TYR A 467 7.79 3.51 -27.83
CA TYR A 467 7.72 4.76 -28.56
C TYR A 467 7.95 4.52 -30.06
N ASN A 468 7.12 5.13 -30.91
CA ASN A 468 7.14 4.94 -32.36
C ASN A 468 7.17 3.46 -32.76
N SER A 469 8.31 2.97 -33.19
CA SER A 469 8.50 1.62 -33.69
C SER A 469 9.45 0.80 -32.81
N GLN A 470 9.64 1.15 -31.53
CA GLN A 470 10.49 0.40 -30.60
C GLN A 470 9.73 0.03 -29.32
N ASN A 471 10.11 -1.10 -28.74
CA ASN A 471 9.65 -1.57 -27.44
C ASN A 471 10.83 -1.92 -26.54
N PHE A 472 10.69 -1.52 -25.28
CA PHE A 472 11.62 -1.81 -24.19
C PHE A 472 10.82 -2.42 -23.05
N VAL A 473 11.10 -3.67 -22.71
CA VAL A 473 10.32 -4.41 -21.72
C VAL A 473 11.27 -5.09 -20.75
N ILE A 474 11.04 -4.88 -19.47
CA ILE A 474 11.83 -5.52 -18.40
C ILE A 474 11.02 -6.69 -17.84
N LYS A 475 11.69 -7.82 -17.65
CA LYS A 475 11.15 -8.99 -16.97
C LYS A 475 11.32 -8.89 -15.45
N THR A 476 10.63 -9.75 -14.71
CA THR A 476 10.71 -9.83 -13.24
C THR A 476 12.11 -10.17 -12.72
N ASP A 477 12.94 -10.80 -13.55
CA ASP A 477 14.34 -11.12 -13.27
C ASP A 477 15.31 -9.95 -13.53
N GLY A 478 14.78 -8.78 -13.92
CA GLY A 478 15.56 -7.57 -14.21
C GLY A 478 16.25 -7.55 -15.58
N THR A 479 16.01 -8.53 -16.46
CA THR A 479 16.51 -8.52 -17.83
C THR A 479 15.73 -7.53 -18.69
N LEU A 480 16.44 -6.79 -19.57
CA LEU A 480 15.84 -5.87 -20.53
C LEU A 480 15.75 -6.51 -21.92
N TRP A 481 14.58 -6.45 -22.53
CA TRP A 481 14.28 -6.99 -23.85
C TRP A 481 13.82 -5.87 -24.77
N VAL A 482 14.33 -5.87 -26.00
CA VAL A 482 14.13 -4.80 -26.98
C VAL A 482 13.79 -5.36 -28.36
N TRP A 483 12.94 -4.65 -29.11
CA TRP A 483 12.61 -5.01 -30.49
C TRP A 483 11.98 -3.83 -31.24
N GLY A 484 11.83 -3.98 -32.56
CA GLY A 484 11.33 -2.96 -33.48
C GLY A 484 12.46 -2.35 -34.32
N SER A 485 12.30 -1.09 -34.68
CA SER A 485 13.25 -0.34 -35.53
C SER A 485 14.58 -0.07 -34.81
N ASN A 486 15.70 -0.22 -35.57
CA ASN A 486 17.07 -0.05 -35.07
C ASN A 486 18.02 0.69 -36.05
N ALA A 487 17.51 1.42 -37.02
CA ALA A 487 18.35 2.05 -38.03
C ALA A 487 19.43 3.01 -37.46
N GLU A 488 19.22 3.54 -36.24
CA GLU A 488 20.12 4.47 -35.55
C GLU A 488 20.83 3.83 -34.34
N GLY A 489 20.74 2.49 -34.18
CA GLY A 489 21.30 1.80 -33.02
C GLY A 489 20.50 1.97 -31.74
N GLN A 490 19.28 2.44 -31.80
CA GLN A 490 18.41 2.76 -30.64
C GLN A 490 17.96 1.53 -29.85
N LEU A 491 18.10 0.31 -30.37
CA LEU A 491 17.87 -0.91 -29.59
C LEU A 491 19.05 -1.24 -28.66
N GLY A 492 20.22 -0.64 -28.85
CA GLY A 492 21.40 -0.84 -27.99
C GLY A 492 22.14 -2.16 -28.21
N LEU A 493 21.84 -2.89 -29.28
CA LEU A 493 22.35 -4.25 -29.55
C LEU A 493 23.73 -4.27 -30.24
N ASN A 494 24.43 -3.14 -30.27
CA ASN A 494 25.70 -2.92 -30.96
C ASN A 494 25.64 -3.15 -32.48
N ASP A 495 24.44 -3.01 -33.03
CA ASP A 495 24.20 -3.06 -34.49
C ASP A 495 23.10 -2.07 -34.87
N ARG A 496 22.67 -2.09 -36.17
CA ARG A 496 21.58 -1.26 -36.71
C ARG A 496 20.51 -2.12 -37.41
N VAL A 497 20.33 -3.36 -36.97
CA VAL A 497 19.38 -4.31 -37.53
C VAL A 497 18.07 -4.28 -36.78
N ASN A 498 16.94 -4.09 -37.46
CA ASN A 498 15.62 -4.19 -36.88
C ASN A 498 15.36 -5.58 -36.27
N ARG A 499 14.57 -5.66 -35.23
CA ARG A 499 14.18 -6.92 -34.57
C ARG A 499 12.65 -7.07 -34.61
N SER A 500 12.17 -8.14 -35.23
CA SER A 500 10.73 -8.48 -35.23
C SER A 500 10.32 -9.42 -34.11
N VAL A 501 11.24 -9.80 -33.23
CA VAL A 501 11.01 -10.59 -32.01
C VAL A 501 11.72 -9.96 -30.82
N PRO A 502 11.22 -10.12 -29.59
CA PRO A 502 11.93 -9.69 -28.40
C PRO A 502 13.34 -10.25 -28.35
N THR A 503 14.35 -9.39 -28.20
CA THR A 503 15.76 -9.71 -28.12
C THR A 503 16.34 -9.15 -26.83
N GLN A 504 17.05 -9.96 -26.04
CA GLN A 504 17.62 -9.51 -24.77
C GLN A 504 18.78 -8.54 -24.99
N LEU A 505 18.79 -7.42 -24.27
CA LEU A 505 19.89 -6.46 -24.28
C LEU A 505 20.99 -6.87 -23.31
N GLY A 506 22.05 -7.47 -23.86
CA GLY A 506 23.17 -7.98 -23.04
C GLY A 506 22.75 -9.09 -22.07
N SER A 507 23.60 -9.38 -21.08
CA SER A 507 23.37 -10.40 -20.06
C SER A 507 22.97 -9.82 -18.68
N GLY A 508 22.83 -8.49 -18.57
CA GLY A 508 22.51 -7.82 -17.30
C GLY A 508 21.09 -8.12 -16.81
N THR A 509 20.97 -8.33 -15.50
CA THR A 509 19.72 -8.63 -14.79
C THR A 509 19.35 -7.53 -13.78
N ASN A 510 19.86 -6.34 -13.96
CA ASN A 510 19.74 -5.23 -13.00
C ASN A 510 19.08 -3.96 -13.58
N TRP A 511 18.29 -4.09 -14.63
CA TRP A 511 17.54 -2.97 -15.15
C TRP A 511 16.29 -2.69 -14.28
N SER A 512 16.17 -1.46 -13.79
CA SER A 512 15.01 -1.02 -13.00
C SER A 512 14.01 -0.19 -13.81
N LEU A 513 14.50 0.55 -14.81
CA LEU A 513 13.71 1.37 -15.73
C LEU A 513 14.39 1.38 -17.09
N ALA A 514 13.60 1.35 -18.16
CA ALA A 514 14.08 1.61 -19.51
C ALA A 514 13.03 2.42 -20.25
N THR A 515 13.47 3.36 -21.11
CA THR A 515 12.59 4.23 -21.88
C THR A 515 13.22 4.52 -23.25
N THR A 516 12.38 4.83 -24.21
CA THR A 516 12.80 5.12 -25.58
C THR A 516 12.03 6.29 -26.16
N ALA A 517 12.66 6.98 -27.07
CA ALA A 517 12.04 7.98 -27.95
C ALA A 517 12.55 7.75 -29.37
N ASN A 518 12.09 8.51 -30.33
CA ASN A 518 12.33 8.38 -31.77
C ASN A 518 13.61 7.58 -32.17
N LYS A 519 14.79 8.12 -31.86
CA LYS A 519 16.10 7.53 -32.19
C LYS A 519 16.99 7.36 -30.94
N LEU A 520 16.46 7.62 -29.77
CA LEU A 520 17.19 7.71 -28.52
C LEU A 520 16.57 6.77 -27.50
N ALA A 521 17.38 6.15 -26.67
CA ALA A 521 16.95 5.29 -25.58
C ALA A 521 17.81 5.49 -24.33
N GLY A 522 17.29 5.07 -23.20
CA GLY A 522 18.02 5.06 -21.95
C GLY A 522 17.37 4.19 -20.90
N GLY A 523 18.07 3.99 -19.80
CA GLY A 523 17.59 3.20 -18.69
C GLY A 523 18.36 3.48 -17.41
N ILE A 524 17.73 3.11 -16.30
CA ILE A 524 18.33 3.17 -14.98
C ILE A 524 18.46 1.74 -14.45
N LYS A 525 19.59 1.43 -13.85
CA LYS A 525 19.83 0.15 -13.18
C LYS A 525 19.44 0.22 -11.71
N THR A 526 19.31 -0.92 -11.06
CA THR A 526 18.96 -1.03 -9.63
C THR A 526 20.00 -0.41 -8.70
N ASP A 527 21.23 -0.22 -9.17
CA ASP A 527 22.29 0.53 -8.48
C ASP A 527 22.17 2.07 -8.63
N GLY A 528 21.10 2.56 -9.29
CA GLY A 528 20.85 3.97 -9.54
C GLY A 528 21.72 4.59 -10.64
N THR A 529 22.47 3.80 -11.42
CA THR A 529 23.22 4.34 -12.57
C THR A 529 22.33 4.59 -13.77
N LEU A 530 22.59 5.69 -14.49
CA LEU A 530 21.86 6.10 -15.71
C LEU A 530 22.67 5.74 -16.96
N TRP A 531 22.00 5.17 -17.94
CA TRP A 531 22.57 4.73 -19.21
C TRP A 531 21.77 5.28 -20.39
N THR A 532 22.43 5.71 -21.46
CA THR A 532 21.80 6.22 -22.68
C THR A 532 22.48 5.64 -23.93
N TRP A 533 21.73 5.54 -25.03
CA TRP A 533 22.21 5.08 -26.34
C TRP A 533 21.28 5.51 -27.47
N GLY A 534 21.67 5.23 -28.72
CA GLY A 534 20.96 5.69 -29.93
C GLY A 534 21.61 6.93 -30.55
N ASN A 535 20.82 7.66 -31.31
CA ASN A 535 21.28 8.88 -32.01
C ASN A 535 20.85 10.13 -31.24
N GLY A 536 21.81 10.76 -30.55
CA GLY A 536 21.62 12.02 -29.81
C GLY A 536 21.82 13.28 -30.63
N THR A 537 22.19 13.19 -31.95
CA THR A 537 22.61 14.34 -32.77
C THR A 537 21.45 15.05 -33.46
N GLU A 538 20.32 14.37 -33.69
CA GLU A 538 19.21 14.82 -34.52
C GLU A 538 18.61 16.18 -34.10
N PHE A 539 18.75 16.54 -32.84
CA PHE A 539 18.13 17.74 -32.25
C PHE A 539 19.15 18.71 -31.65
N SER A 540 20.38 18.75 -32.22
CA SER A 540 21.46 19.68 -31.88
C SER A 540 21.59 19.97 -30.37
N GLY A 541 22.15 19.05 -29.62
CA GLY A 541 22.36 19.33 -28.21
C GLY A 541 22.77 18.17 -27.32
N GLY A 542 23.37 17.11 -27.86
CA GLY A 542 23.95 16.06 -27.01
C GLY A 542 22.92 15.35 -26.13
N ALA A 543 21.78 14.92 -26.69
CA ALA A 543 20.67 14.34 -25.95
C ALA A 543 21.03 13.03 -25.22
N LEU A 544 22.20 12.43 -25.50
CA LEU A 544 22.73 11.31 -24.71
C LEU A 544 23.24 11.74 -23.33
N GLY A 545 23.48 13.03 -23.10
CA GLY A 545 23.99 13.54 -21.80
C GLY A 545 25.46 13.22 -21.55
N LEU A 546 26.22 12.87 -22.59
CA LEU A 546 27.62 12.42 -22.53
C LEU A 546 28.62 13.53 -22.90
N ASN A 547 28.14 14.76 -23.01
CA ASN A 547 28.91 15.95 -23.40
C ASN A 547 29.54 15.86 -24.79
N ASP A 548 28.92 15.06 -25.67
CA ASP A 548 29.27 14.93 -27.08
C ASP A 548 28.04 14.66 -27.96
N ASP A 549 28.22 14.60 -29.26
CA ASP A 549 27.19 14.32 -30.28
C ASP A 549 27.44 12.98 -30.99
N ILE A 550 28.07 12.00 -30.32
CA ILE A 550 28.40 10.71 -30.92
C ILE A 550 27.21 9.75 -30.81
N VAL A 551 26.82 9.14 -31.93
CA VAL A 551 25.82 8.06 -31.96
C VAL A 551 26.36 6.81 -31.28
N ARG A 552 25.56 6.21 -30.41
CA ARG A 552 25.94 5.00 -29.68
C ARG A 552 24.95 3.87 -29.92
N SER A 553 25.42 2.73 -30.44
CA SER A 553 24.59 1.54 -30.68
C SER A 553 24.59 0.56 -29.50
N SER A 554 25.20 0.93 -28.37
CA SER A 554 25.19 0.18 -27.10
C SER A 554 25.06 1.12 -25.92
N PRO A 555 24.48 0.65 -24.80
CA PRO A 555 24.33 1.45 -23.59
C PRO A 555 25.65 2.04 -23.09
N THR A 556 25.66 3.35 -22.84
CA THR A 556 26.80 4.09 -22.28
C THR A 556 26.33 4.83 -21.03
N GLN A 557 27.10 4.73 -19.94
CA GLN A 557 26.75 5.33 -18.67
C GLN A 557 26.91 6.85 -18.69
N VAL A 558 25.91 7.56 -18.15
CA VAL A 558 25.90 9.01 -18.01
C VAL A 558 26.53 9.42 -16.68
N GLY A 559 27.77 9.86 -16.72
CA GLY A 559 28.52 10.26 -15.52
C GLY A 559 28.68 9.11 -14.51
N ALA A 560 29.15 9.45 -13.29
CA ALA A 560 29.37 8.48 -12.20
C ALA A 560 28.23 8.47 -11.15
N GLY A 561 27.11 9.13 -11.39
CA GLY A 561 26.01 9.24 -10.43
C GLY A 561 25.25 7.93 -10.29
N THR A 562 24.91 7.57 -9.04
CA THR A 562 24.21 6.33 -8.66
C THR A 562 22.91 6.58 -7.92
N THR A 563 22.31 7.75 -8.09
CA THR A 563 21.08 8.15 -7.38
C THR A 563 19.94 8.56 -8.32
N TRP A 564 20.00 8.12 -9.58
CA TRP A 564 18.93 8.34 -10.54
C TRP A 564 17.74 7.41 -10.26
N LEU A 565 16.51 7.97 -10.31
CA LEU A 565 15.29 7.26 -9.91
C LEU A 565 14.24 7.17 -11.01
N ASP A 566 14.15 8.20 -11.86
CA ASP A 566 13.16 8.26 -12.94
C ASP A 566 13.73 8.95 -14.17
N LEU A 567 13.20 8.62 -15.34
CA LEU A 567 13.73 9.03 -16.63
C LEU A 567 12.61 9.18 -17.66
N SER A 568 12.59 10.29 -18.37
CA SER A 568 11.71 10.58 -19.50
C SER A 568 12.54 11.07 -20.67
N ILE A 569 12.49 10.37 -21.80
CA ILE A 569 13.28 10.66 -23.01
C ILE A 569 12.38 11.15 -24.15
N GLY A 570 12.82 12.20 -24.84
CA GLY A 570 12.19 12.79 -26.01
C GLY A 570 13.24 13.56 -26.81
N TYR A 571 12.89 14.70 -27.42
CA TYR A 571 13.87 15.65 -27.95
C TYR A 571 14.74 16.28 -26.84
N ARG A 572 14.28 16.13 -25.63
CA ARG A 572 14.96 16.40 -24.37
C ARG A 572 14.90 15.19 -23.48
N VAL A 573 15.75 15.15 -22.50
CA VAL A 573 15.70 14.17 -21.41
C VAL A 573 15.37 14.90 -20.12
N LEU A 574 14.47 14.36 -19.34
CA LEU A 574 14.19 14.74 -17.97
C LEU A 574 14.48 13.56 -17.06
N ALA A 575 15.09 13.80 -15.92
CA ALA A 575 15.37 12.75 -14.95
C ALA A 575 15.26 13.27 -13.51
N PHE A 576 14.81 12.40 -12.61
CA PHE A 576 14.86 12.65 -11.18
C PHE A 576 16.10 12.03 -10.54
N ARG A 577 16.64 12.75 -9.59
CA ARG A 577 17.78 12.32 -8.77
C ARG A 577 17.59 12.81 -7.33
N THR A 578 18.02 12.01 -6.32
CA THR A 578 18.13 12.43 -4.91
C THR A 578 19.36 13.27 -4.66
#